data_0af7caedccbc668a1455fa597c17fec2
#
_entry.id   0af7caedccbc668a1455fa597c17fec2
#
_cell.length_a   1.000
_cell.length_b   1.000
_cell.length_c   1.000
_cell.angle_alpha   90.00
_cell.angle_beta   90.00
_cell.angle_gamma   90.00
#
_symmetry.space_group_name_H-M   'P 1'
#
loop_
_entity.id
_entity.type
_entity.pdbx_description
1 polymer ?
#
loop_
_entity_poly.entity_id
_entity_poly.type
_entity_poly.pdbx_seq_one_letter_code
_entity_poly.pdbx_strand_id
1 'polypeptide(L)'
;MVKKTLSFIGAVVVRKQIFLLFMLLGLFIMIVACEKQEEVESKPVQVKNEKKQEKTHKEEEENKEKKNMNLMDKQLLLSATLGDTETVMKLIKDGANINVSGDKGETPVMAATYHNHVETVKALIDAGADIELPDENKENPFLYASKEGYVDIVKLTIDAGTNIRETNRHGGTALIPAAERGHVEVVKELVGRTDIDVNYRNDLGWTALLEAIVLGNGSENHKQIVQLLIDHGADVNMADRDGVTPLEHAENRGFKEIANMLRVAGANEIIKQPTE
;
A
#
# COMPACT_ATOMS: atom_id res chain seq x y z
N MET A 1 31.45 -3.94 -57.50
CA MET A 1 30.65 -3.57 -56.30
C MET A 1 29.72 -2.37 -56.52
N VAL A 2 29.72 -1.70 -57.67
CA VAL A 2 28.97 -0.44 -57.90
C VAL A 2 27.58 -0.66 -58.52
N LYS A 3 27.24 -1.83 -59.08
CA LYS A 3 25.93 -2.10 -59.66
C LYS A 3 24.79 -2.50 -58.69
N LYS A 4 25.10 -2.89 -57.44
CA LYS A 4 24.09 -3.24 -56.43
C LYS A 4 23.55 -2.06 -55.62
N THR A 5 24.31 -0.97 -55.54
CA THR A 5 23.92 0.25 -54.80
C THR A 5 22.94 1.15 -55.58
N LEU A 6 22.99 1.16 -56.89
CA LEU A 6 22.04 1.94 -57.69
C LEU A 6 20.63 1.37 -57.75
N SER A 7 20.49 0.05 -57.61
CA SER A 7 19.15 -0.60 -57.59
C SER A 7 18.39 -0.35 -56.28
N PHE A 8 19.09 -0.11 -55.20
CA PHE A 8 18.47 0.11 -53.88
C PHE A 8 17.93 1.53 -53.71
N ILE A 9 18.62 2.53 -54.29
CA ILE A 9 18.20 3.93 -54.23
C ILE A 9 16.94 4.16 -55.12
N GLY A 10 16.84 3.52 -56.27
CA GLY A 10 15.66 3.59 -57.15
C GLY A 10 14.38 3.06 -56.49
N ALA A 11 14.48 1.97 -55.74
CA ALA A 11 13.32 1.36 -55.07
C ALA A 11 12.78 2.19 -53.89
N VAL A 12 13.64 2.94 -53.21
CA VAL A 12 13.21 3.81 -52.08
C VAL A 12 12.53 5.07 -52.57
N VAL A 13 12.98 5.65 -53.72
CA VAL A 13 12.38 6.85 -54.29
C VAL A 13 10.99 6.54 -54.88
N VAL A 14 10.82 5.40 -55.53
CA VAL A 14 9.52 4.98 -56.09
C VAL A 14 8.50 4.70 -54.98
N ARG A 15 8.92 4.10 -53.87
CA ARG A 15 8.03 3.87 -52.71
C ARG A 15 7.58 5.16 -52.04
N LYS A 16 8.42 6.17 -51.94
CA LYS A 16 8.04 7.49 -51.41
C LYS A 16 7.04 8.21 -52.31
N GLN A 17 7.19 8.13 -53.65
CA GLN A 17 6.24 8.74 -54.57
C GLN A 17 4.87 8.05 -54.57
N ILE A 18 4.83 6.74 -54.47
CA ILE A 18 3.57 5.97 -54.36
C ILE A 18 2.84 6.31 -53.04
N PHE A 19 3.56 6.47 -51.94
CA PHE A 19 2.96 6.85 -50.63
C PHE A 19 2.37 8.28 -50.68
N LEU A 20 3.04 9.22 -51.33
CA LEU A 20 2.55 10.58 -51.51
C LEU A 20 1.28 10.62 -52.37
N LEU A 21 1.18 9.78 -53.42
CA LEU A 21 0.02 9.68 -54.30
C LEU A 21 -1.21 9.14 -53.56
N PHE A 22 -1.04 8.16 -52.69
CA PHE A 22 -2.14 7.63 -51.84
C PHE A 22 -2.62 8.64 -50.80
N MET A 23 -1.71 9.46 -50.24
CA MET A 23 -2.10 10.53 -49.31
C MET A 23 -2.91 11.63 -50.00
N LEU A 24 -2.55 12.02 -51.22
CA LEU A 24 -3.28 13.01 -52.02
C LEU A 24 -4.65 12.49 -52.52
N LEU A 25 -4.74 11.19 -52.83
CA LEU A 25 -6.00 10.56 -53.22
C LEU A 25 -6.97 10.43 -52.02
N GLY A 26 -6.45 10.15 -50.84
CA GLY A 26 -7.24 10.10 -49.59
C GLY A 26 -7.80 11.48 -49.20
N LEU A 27 -7.04 12.56 -49.42
CA LEU A 27 -7.48 13.93 -49.16
C LEU A 27 -8.58 14.37 -50.15
N PHE A 28 -8.51 13.92 -51.41
CA PHE A 28 -9.51 14.25 -52.44
C PHE A 28 -10.87 13.55 -52.19
N ILE A 29 -10.85 12.32 -51.65
CA ILE A 29 -12.07 11.58 -51.28
C ILE A 29 -12.77 12.23 -50.08
N MET A 30 -12.06 12.84 -49.15
CA MET A 30 -12.66 13.57 -48.02
C MET A 30 -13.33 14.90 -48.46
N ILE A 31 -12.85 15.53 -49.49
CA ILE A 31 -13.42 16.83 -49.97
C ILE A 31 -14.71 16.61 -50.77
N VAL A 32 -14.86 15.47 -51.47
CA VAL A 32 -16.06 15.17 -52.29
C VAL A 32 -17.23 14.61 -51.46
N ALA A 33 -16.98 14.19 -50.21
CA ALA A 33 -18.03 13.67 -49.30
C ALA A 33 -18.80 14.77 -48.55
N CYS A 34 -18.50 16.05 -48.75
CA CYS A 34 -19.06 17.16 -47.99
C CYS A 34 -20.12 17.98 -48.74
N GLU A 35 -20.64 17.50 -49.89
CA GLU A 35 -21.63 18.24 -50.66
C GLU A 35 -22.82 17.37 -51.05
N LYS A 36 -23.67 17.06 -50.04
CA LYS A 36 -25.12 16.80 -50.24
C LYS A 36 -25.84 17.07 -48.91
N GLN A 37 -26.37 18.28 -48.81
CA GLN A 37 -27.45 18.62 -47.90
C GLN A 37 -28.78 18.10 -48.48
N GLU A 38 -29.53 17.37 -47.67
CA GLU A 38 -30.98 17.35 -47.71
C GLU A 38 -31.52 17.56 -46.29
N GLU A 39 -32.33 18.61 -46.19
CA GLU A 39 -33.12 19.01 -45.04
C GLU A 39 -34.10 17.91 -44.65
N VAL A 40 -34.11 17.49 -43.34
CA VAL A 40 -35.29 16.94 -42.69
C VAL A 40 -35.33 17.43 -41.26
N GLU A 41 -36.45 17.95 -40.93
CA GLU A 41 -37.06 18.57 -39.77
C GLU A 41 -36.70 18.05 -38.37
N SER A 42 -36.55 18.98 -37.47
CA SER A 42 -36.25 18.92 -36.05
C SER A 42 -37.20 18.12 -35.17
N LYS A 43 -36.64 17.38 -34.19
CA LYS A 43 -37.16 17.26 -32.82
C LYS A 43 -36.01 17.02 -31.81
N PRO A 44 -36.13 17.48 -30.54
CA PRO A 44 -34.97 17.74 -29.67
C PRO A 44 -34.58 16.52 -28.82
N VAL A 45 -33.40 15.98 -29.07
CA VAL A 45 -32.73 15.00 -28.18
C VAL A 45 -31.25 15.41 -28.03
N GLN A 46 -30.99 16.52 -27.34
CA GLN A 46 -29.65 17.01 -27.11
C GLN A 46 -29.37 17.55 -25.71
N VAL A 47 -29.91 16.96 -24.67
CA VAL A 47 -29.54 17.41 -23.28
C VAL A 47 -28.90 16.31 -22.42
N LYS A 48 -28.81 15.07 -22.90
CA LYS A 48 -28.19 13.97 -22.12
C LYS A 48 -26.75 13.64 -22.49
N ASN A 49 -26.26 14.05 -23.65
CA ASN A 49 -24.87 13.72 -24.07
C ASN A 49 -23.81 14.73 -23.64
N GLU A 50 -24.17 16.01 -23.47
CA GLU A 50 -23.20 17.04 -23.05
C GLU A 50 -22.77 16.86 -21.59
N LYS A 51 -23.68 16.48 -20.68
CA LYS A 51 -23.33 16.22 -19.26
C LYS A 51 -22.46 14.98 -19.07
N LYS A 52 -22.47 14.03 -20.00
CA LYS A 52 -21.65 12.82 -19.92
C LYS A 52 -20.23 13.06 -20.46
N GLN A 53 -20.10 13.91 -21.48
CA GLN A 53 -18.79 14.32 -22.02
C GLN A 53 -18.06 15.32 -21.10
N GLU A 54 -18.79 16.20 -20.43
CA GLU A 54 -18.20 17.14 -19.46
C GLU A 54 -17.70 16.43 -18.19
N LYS A 55 -18.37 15.33 -17.79
CA LYS A 55 -17.97 14.51 -16.65
C LYS A 55 -16.73 13.66 -16.96
N THR A 56 -16.64 13.10 -18.16
CA THR A 56 -15.46 12.35 -18.61
C THR A 56 -14.26 13.25 -18.84
N HIS A 57 -14.46 14.47 -19.36
CA HIS A 57 -13.36 15.45 -19.51
C HIS A 57 -12.83 15.93 -18.16
N LYS A 58 -13.70 16.17 -17.16
CA LYS A 58 -13.25 16.53 -15.80
C LYS A 58 -12.51 15.39 -15.12
N GLU A 59 -12.97 14.14 -15.28
CA GLU A 59 -12.29 12.96 -14.73
C GLU A 59 -10.95 12.69 -15.44
N GLU A 60 -10.82 13.02 -16.72
CA GLU A 60 -9.56 12.93 -17.47
C GLU A 60 -8.61 14.09 -17.15
N GLU A 61 -9.10 15.29 -16.87
CA GLU A 61 -8.28 16.43 -16.43
C GLU A 61 -7.82 16.25 -14.97
N GLU A 62 -8.68 15.83 -14.05
CA GLU A 62 -8.28 15.46 -12.68
C GLU A 62 -7.27 14.30 -12.65
N ASN A 63 -7.39 13.33 -13.56
CA ASN A 63 -6.40 12.25 -13.71
C ASN A 63 -5.09 12.72 -14.35
N LYS A 64 -5.12 13.76 -15.19
CA LYS A 64 -3.90 14.38 -15.73
C LYS A 64 -3.20 15.29 -14.72
N GLU A 65 -3.94 16.00 -13.88
CA GLU A 65 -3.37 16.81 -12.79
C GLU A 65 -2.75 15.92 -11.71
N LYS A 66 -3.37 14.79 -11.36
CA LYS A 66 -2.78 13.78 -10.47
C LYS A 66 -1.50 13.14 -11.04
N LYS A 67 -1.31 13.14 -12.36
CA LYS A 67 -0.15 12.54 -13.03
C LYS A 67 1.02 13.50 -13.25
N ASN A 68 0.85 14.78 -12.96
CA ASN A 68 1.89 15.79 -13.22
C ASN A 68 2.41 16.44 -11.94
N MET A 69 2.99 15.57 -11.06
CA MET A 69 3.72 16.03 -9.88
C MET A 69 4.75 17.09 -10.31
N ASN A 70 4.73 18.26 -9.68
CA ASN A 70 5.69 19.31 -10.00
C ASN A 70 7.13 18.89 -9.60
N LEU A 71 8.12 19.60 -10.11
CA LEU A 71 9.52 19.24 -9.88
C LEU A 71 9.90 19.30 -8.39
N MET A 72 9.32 20.23 -7.66
CA MET A 72 9.59 20.42 -6.22
C MET A 72 9.05 19.25 -5.40
N ASP A 73 7.86 18.77 -5.71
CA ASP A 73 7.24 17.61 -5.05
C ASP A 73 8.02 16.31 -5.34
N LYS A 74 8.52 16.15 -6.56
CA LYS A 74 9.42 15.02 -6.91
C LYS A 74 10.71 15.05 -6.11
N GLN A 75 11.30 16.23 -5.94
CA GLN A 75 12.49 16.40 -5.11
C GLN A 75 12.19 16.12 -3.64
N LEU A 76 11.02 16.53 -3.13
CA LEU A 76 10.60 16.24 -1.76
C LEU A 76 10.50 14.73 -1.50
N LEU A 77 9.83 13.98 -2.37
CA LEU A 77 9.76 12.52 -2.27
C LEU A 77 11.15 11.88 -2.31
N LEU A 78 12.01 12.30 -3.26
CA LEU A 78 13.36 11.78 -3.37
C LEU A 78 14.19 12.09 -2.13
N SER A 79 14.15 13.32 -1.63
CA SER A 79 14.89 13.72 -0.42
C SER A 79 14.40 12.97 0.82
N ALA A 80 13.08 12.74 0.94
CA ALA A 80 12.50 11.91 2.01
C ALA A 80 12.96 10.44 1.91
N THR A 81 12.99 9.88 0.68
CA THR A 81 13.51 8.53 0.42
C THR A 81 14.99 8.39 0.81
N LEU A 82 15.77 9.43 0.62
CA LEU A 82 17.21 9.46 0.96
C LEU A 82 17.50 9.83 2.42
N GLY A 83 16.49 10.26 3.18
CA GLY A 83 16.67 10.73 4.55
C GLY A 83 17.35 12.09 4.67
N ASP A 84 17.34 12.89 3.59
CA ASP A 84 17.90 14.25 3.59
C ASP A 84 16.90 15.22 4.24
N THR A 85 16.90 15.21 5.57
CA THR A 85 15.98 16.02 6.39
C THR A 85 16.11 17.51 6.13
N GLU A 86 17.33 18.01 5.88
CA GLU A 86 17.57 19.43 5.62
C GLU A 86 16.88 19.87 4.33
N THR A 87 17.09 19.11 3.24
CA THR A 87 16.46 19.39 1.94
C THR A 87 14.94 19.22 2.02
N VAL A 88 14.43 18.20 2.74
CA VAL A 88 12.99 18.00 2.99
C VAL A 88 12.39 19.26 3.62
N MET A 89 12.95 19.72 4.71
CA MET A 89 12.41 20.90 5.44
C MET A 89 12.51 22.19 4.62
N LYS A 90 13.59 22.34 3.82
CA LYS A 90 13.71 23.47 2.89
C LYS A 90 12.61 23.44 1.83
N LEU A 91 12.39 22.30 1.18
CA LEU A 91 11.39 22.16 0.11
C LEU A 91 9.97 22.42 0.65
N ILE A 92 9.63 21.94 1.86
CA ILE A 92 8.35 22.24 2.51
C ILE A 92 8.19 23.75 2.75
N LYS A 93 9.25 24.41 3.26
CA LYS A 93 9.24 25.87 3.46
C LYS A 93 9.07 26.64 2.15
N ASP A 94 9.64 26.14 1.06
CA ASP A 94 9.55 26.72 -0.28
C ASP A 94 8.20 26.42 -0.97
N GLY A 95 7.29 25.68 -0.32
CA GLY A 95 5.91 25.44 -0.77
C GLY A 95 5.65 24.10 -1.46
N ALA A 96 6.55 23.11 -1.31
CA ALA A 96 6.27 21.75 -1.74
C ALA A 96 5.07 21.16 -0.98
N ASN A 97 4.29 20.33 -1.65
CA ASN A 97 3.17 19.64 -1.02
C ASN A 97 3.67 18.51 -0.09
N ILE A 98 3.59 18.74 1.24
CA ILE A 98 4.05 17.79 2.25
C ILE A 98 3.39 16.41 2.16
N ASN A 99 2.19 16.34 1.58
CA ASN A 99 1.39 15.12 1.40
C ASN A 99 1.30 14.70 -0.06
N VAL A 100 2.26 15.10 -0.89
CA VAL A 100 2.29 14.65 -2.29
C VAL A 100 2.33 13.13 -2.34
N SER A 101 1.60 12.55 -3.31
CA SER A 101 1.58 11.10 -3.52
C SER A 101 2.48 10.73 -4.69
N GLY A 102 3.39 9.80 -4.47
CA GLY A 102 4.26 9.23 -5.50
C GLY A 102 3.56 8.17 -6.36
N ASP A 103 4.35 7.49 -7.20
CA ASP A 103 3.82 6.52 -8.18
C ASP A 103 3.17 5.28 -7.54
N LYS A 104 3.55 4.94 -6.32
CA LYS A 104 2.98 3.83 -5.51
C LYS A 104 2.02 4.30 -4.43
N GLY A 105 1.56 5.54 -4.51
CA GLY A 105 0.72 6.12 -3.48
C GLY A 105 1.49 6.61 -2.24
N GLU A 106 2.81 6.43 -2.20
CA GLU A 106 3.63 6.81 -1.06
C GLU A 106 3.70 8.33 -0.89
N THR A 107 3.52 8.80 0.33
CA THR A 107 3.77 10.19 0.74
C THR A 107 5.23 10.37 1.17
N PRO A 108 5.75 11.62 1.31
CA PRO A 108 7.11 11.85 1.82
C PRO A 108 7.37 11.17 3.18
N VAL A 109 6.41 11.19 4.11
CA VAL A 109 6.55 10.51 5.40
C VAL A 109 6.58 8.99 5.24
N MET A 110 5.81 8.45 4.30
CA MET A 110 5.84 7.02 3.98
C MET A 110 7.17 6.63 3.31
N ALA A 111 7.67 7.44 2.37
CA ALA A 111 8.97 7.22 1.71
C ALA A 111 10.13 7.20 2.72
N ALA A 112 10.13 8.13 3.68
CA ALA A 112 11.11 8.14 4.77
C ALA A 112 10.96 6.92 5.69
N THR A 113 9.72 6.47 5.94
CA THR A 113 9.43 5.29 6.77
C THR A 113 9.93 4.01 6.12
N TYR A 114 9.79 3.83 4.80
CA TYR A 114 10.30 2.66 4.08
C TYR A 114 11.78 2.40 4.32
N HIS A 115 12.55 3.45 4.55
CA HIS A 115 14.00 3.39 4.75
C HIS A 115 14.43 3.62 6.20
N ASN A 116 13.48 3.63 7.13
CA ASN A 116 13.72 3.83 8.56
C ASN A 116 14.48 5.15 8.88
N HIS A 117 14.18 6.22 8.14
CA HIS A 117 14.78 7.55 8.37
C HIS A 117 14.04 8.28 9.49
N VAL A 118 14.32 7.90 10.74
CA VAL A 118 13.59 8.35 11.95
C VAL A 118 13.55 9.87 12.06
N GLU A 119 14.68 10.55 11.86
CA GLU A 119 14.79 12.02 11.94
C GLU A 119 13.93 12.71 10.88
N THR A 120 13.91 12.17 9.66
CA THR A 120 13.09 12.71 8.57
C THR A 120 11.61 12.48 8.81
N VAL A 121 11.23 11.29 9.30
CA VAL A 121 9.85 10.98 9.72
C VAL A 121 9.40 11.95 10.80
N LYS A 122 10.23 12.14 11.84
CA LYS A 122 9.93 13.09 12.92
C LYS A 122 9.73 14.51 12.39
N ALA A 123 10.65 14.99 11.53
CA ALA A 123 10.57 16.35 10.99
C ALA A 123 9.31 16.54 10.12
N LEU A 124 8.91 15.53 9.33
CA LEU A 124 7.69 15.56 8.53
C LEU A 124 6.43 15.57 9.41
N ILE A 125 6.38 14.76 10.47
CA ILE A 125 5.29 14.76 11.45
C ILE A 125 5.18 16.15 12.14
N ASP A 126 6.30 16.67 12.61
CA ASP A 126 6.35 17.99 13.26
C ASP A 126 5.93 19.12 12.32
N ALA A 127 6.14 18.97 11.02
CA ALA A 127 5.71 19.91 9.98
C ALA A 127 4.25 19.71 9.53
N GLY A 128 3.52 18.76 10.10
CA GLY A 128 2.09 18.51 9.83
C GLY A 128 1.82 17.55 8.66
N ALA A 129 2.73 16.63 8.36
CA ALA A 129 2.45 15.56 7.42
C ALA A 129 1.27 14.69 7.91
N ASP A 130 0.39 14.32 7.00
CA ASP A 130 -0.70 13.39 7.26
C ASP A 130 -0.15 11.96 7.29
N ILE A 131 -0.12 11.38 8.49
CA ILE A 131 0.38 10.02 8.75
C ILE A 131 -0.65 8.92 8.52
N GLU A 132 -1.90 9.28 8.18
CA GLU A 132 -2.97 8.30 7.94
C GLU A 132 -3.13 7.97 6.45
N LEU A 133 -2.48 8.71 5.54
CA LEU A 133 -2.56 8.47 4.11
C LEU A 133 -1.89 7.13 3.75
N PRO A 134 -2.65 6.17 3.21
CA PRO A 134 -2.12 4.86 2.85
C PRO A 134 -1.46 4.89 1.47
N ASP A 135 -0.49 3.99 1.28
CA ASP A 135 0.05 3.64 -0.03
C ASP A 135 -0.89 2.68 -0.80
N GLU A 136 -0.46 2.22 -1.99
CA GLU A 136 -1.20 1.22 -2.79
C GLU A 136 -1.38 -0.13 -2.08
N ASN A 137 -0.57 -0.45 -1.06
CA ASN A 137 -0.68 -1.66 -0.24
C ASN A 137 -1.61 -1.48 0.95
N LYS A 138 -2.26 -0.32 1.09
CA LYS A 138 -3.02 0.07 2.27
C LYS A 138 -2.16 0.10 3.54
N GLU A 139 -0.91 0.49 3.42
CA GLU A 139 -0.01 0.71 4.54
C GLU A 139 0.23 2.21 4.73
N ASN A 140 0.06 2.67 5.96
CA ASN A 140 0.50 3.97 6.43
C ASN A 140 1.83 3.82 7.23
N PRO A 141 2.50 4.92 7.63
CA PRO A 141 3.74 4.84 8.41
C PRO A 141 3.66 3.95 9.65
N PHE A 142 2.56 3.99 10.39
CA PHE A 142 2.35 3.19 11.60
C PHE A 142 2.28 1.69 11.31
N LEU A 143 1.47 1.28 10.33
CA LEU A 143 1.31 -0.13 9.94
C LEU A 143 2.62 -0.69 9.38
N TYR A 144 3.29 0.07 8.49
CA TYR A 144 4.55 -0.36 7.89
C TYR A 144 5.67 -0.47 8.93
N ALA A 145 5.85 0.55 9.76
CA ALA A 145 6.87 0.54 10.82
C ALA A 145 6.66 -0.60 11.82
N SER A 146 5.41 -0.90 12.17
CA SER A 146 5.08 -2.02 13.06
C SER A 146 5.41 -3.36 12.43
N LYS A 147 5.10 -3.54 11.14
CA LYS A 147 5.44 -4.74 10.37
C LYS A 147 6.94 -4.96 10.23
N GLU A 148 7.73 -3.90 10.03
CA GLU A 148 9.18 -3.99 9.84
C GLU A 148 9.99 -3.89 11.14
N GLY A 149 9.34 -3.64 12.29
CA GLY A 149 10.00 -3.56 13.58
C GLY A 149 10.71 -2.23 13.85
N TYR A 150 10.31 -1.14 13.19
CA TYR A 150 10.89 0.20 13.34
C TYR A 150 10.32 0.90 14.59
N VAL A 151 10.77 0.46 15.76
CA VAL A 151 10.19 0.83 17.05
C VAL A 151 10.15 2.35 17.28
N ASP A 152 11.17 3.09 16.83
CA ASP A 152 11.21 4.54 17.03
C ASP A 152 10.17 5.25 16.16
N ILE A 153 9.92 4.79 14.93
CA ILE A 153 8.85 5.33 14.08
C ILE A 153 7.48 4.96 14.65
N VAL A 154 7.30 3.75 15.17
CA VAL A 154 6.07 3.35 15.86
C VAL A 154 5.78 4.28 17.03
N LYS A 155 6.78 4.62 17.86
CA LYS A 155 6.63 5.58 18.95
C LYS A 155 6.22 6.97 18.44
N LEU A 156 6.88 7.47 17.41
CA LEU A 156 6.58 8.77 16.81
C LEU A 156 5.13 8.84 16.29
N THR A 157 4.66 7.80 15.62
CA THR A 157 3.29 7.74 15.09
C THR A 157 2.25 7.62 16.21
N ILE A 158 2.50 6.84 17.26
CA ILE A 158 1.65 6.76 18.46
C ILE A 158 1.58 8.14 19.13
N ASP A 159 2.73 8.82 19.33
CA ASP A 159 2.79 10.15 19.95
C ASP A 159 2.06 11.21 19.12
N ALA A 160 2.03 11.04 17.79
CA ALA A 160 1.29 11.90 16.87
C ALA A 160 -0.22 11.57 16.81
N GLY A 161 -0.68 10.52 17.50
CA GLY A 161 -2.09 10.17 17.61
C GLY A 161 -2.65 9.37 16.45
N THR A 162 -1.84 8.50 15.83
CA THR A 162 -2.27 7.62 14.74
C THR A 162 -3.51 6.79 15.10
N ASN A 163 -4.31 6.45 14.09
CA ASN A 163 -5.45 5.56 14.24
C ASN A 163 -4.96 4.10 14.40
N ILE A 164 -4.86 3.64 15.65
CA ILE A 164 -4.42 2.26 15.98
C ILE A 164 -5.36 1.14 15.49
N ARG A 165 -6.58 1.49 15.04
CA ARG A 165 -7.57 0.53 14.50
C ARG A 165 -7.47 0.38 13.00
N GLU A 166 -6.59 1.15 12.35
CA GLU A 166 -6.36 1.01 10.92
C GLU A 166 -5.84 -0.39 10.59
N THR A 167 -6.20 -0.90 9.42
CA THR A 167 -5.85 -2.26 8.98
C THR A 167 -5.14 -2.25 7.64
N ASN A 168 -4.19 -3.16 7.48
CA ASN A 168 -3.51 -3.40 6.23
C ASN A 168 -4.43 -4.11 5.20
N ARG A 169 -3.91 -4.39 4.00
CA ARG A 169 -4.65 -5.09 2.92
C ARG A 169 -5.15 -6.50 3.27
N HIS A 170 -4.69 -7.09 4.37
CA HIS A 170 -5.10 -8.41 4.87
C HIS A 170 -6.05 -8.31 6.07
N GLY A 171 -6.57 -7.11 6.33
CA GLY A 171 -7.46 -6.85 7.44
C GLY A 171 -6.80 -6.94 8.82
N GLY A 172 -5.47 -6.94 8.89
CA GLY A 172 -4.73 -7.01 10.15
C GLY A 172 -4.36 -5.64 10.69
N THR A 173 -4.56 -5.41 12.00
CA THR A 173 -4.02 -4.25 12.72
C THR A 173 -2.49 -4.36 12.85
N ALA A 174 -1.83 -3.28 13.28
CA ALA A 174 -0.37 -3.23 13.47
C ALA A 174 0.19 -4.36 14.35
N LEU A 175 -0.58 -4.83 15.33
CA LEU A 175 -0.16 -5.86 16.29
C LEU A 175 0.07 -7.22 15.63
N ILE A 176 -0.75 -7.56 14.62
CA ILE A 176 -0.72 -8.88 13.98
C ILE A 176 0.61 -9.13 13.25
N PRO A 177 1.04 -8.31 12.26
CA PRO A 177 2.32 -8.54 11.60
C PRO A 177 3.54 -8.32 12.51
N ALA A 178 3.45 -7.48 13.53
CA ALA A 178 4.52 -7.33 14.52
C ALA A 178 4.72 -8.62 15.33
N ALA A 179 3.63 -9.29 15.70
CA ALA A 179 3.67 -10.55 16.42
C ALA A 179 4.16 -11.70 15.53
N GLU A 180 3.69 -11.79 14.28
CA GLU A 180 4.15 -12.75 13.27
C GLU A 180 5.67 -12.72 13.10
N ARG A 181 6.24 -11.50 12.97
CA ARG A 181 7.66 -11.32 12.66
C ARG A 181 8.60 -11.30 13.86
N GLY A 182 8.05 -11.41 15.06
CA GLY A 182 8.87 -11.49 16.27
C GLY A 182 9.41 -10.15 16.76
N HIS A 183 8.72 -9.04 16.46
CA HIS A 183 9.13 -7.68 16.85
C HIS A 183 8.71 -7.33 18.29
N VAL A 184 9.40 -7.91 19.27
CA VAL A 184 9.06 -7.82 20.71
C VAL A 184 8.84 -6.39 21.18
N GLU A 185 9.77 -5.47 20.86
CA GLU A 185 9.68 -4.09 21.35
C GLU A 185 8.50 -3.34 20.71
N VAL A 186 8.17 -3.63 19.44
CA VAL A 186 6.97 -3.06 18.80
C VAL A 186 5.71 -3.58 19.48
N VAL A 187 5.61 -4.91 19.69
CA VAL A 187 4.46 -5.49 20.40
C VAL A 187 4.29 -4.86 21.77
N LYS A 188 5.40 -4.69 22.54
CA LYS A 188 5.40 -4.05 23.84
C LYS A 188 4.90 -2.60 23.82
N GLU A 189 5.35 -1.81 22.84
CA GLU A 189 4.85 -0.43 22.66
C GLU A 189 3.35 -0.41 22.34
N LEU A 190 2.89 -1.30 21.44
CA LEU A 190 1.49 -1.37 21.04
C LEU A 190 0.57 -1.73 22.21
N VAL A 191 0.85 -2.83 22.92
CA VAL A 191 -0.02 -3.30 24.01
C VAL A 191 0.15 -2.49 25.29
N GLY A 192 1.31 -1.86 25.52
CA GLY A 192 1.59 -1.10 26.74
C GLY A 192 1.17 0.37 26.68
N ARG A 193 1.05 0.97 25.47
CA ARG A 193 0.82 2.40 25.32
C ARG A 193 -0.48 2.75 24.59
N THR A 194 -1.17 1.75 24.05
CA THR A 194 -2.41 1.96 23.30
C THR A 194 -3.52 1.05 23.80
N ASP A 195 -4.76 1.32 23.40
CA ASP A 195 -5.92 0.46 23.62
C ASP A 195 -6.19 -0.47 22.41
N ILE A 196 -5.11 -0.93 21.74
CA ILE A 196 -5.22 -1.86 20.61
C ILE A 196 -5.91 -3.15 21.05
N ASP A 197 -6.86 -3.62 20.23
CA ASP A 197 -7.56 -4.87 20.52
C ASP A 197 -6.63 -6.07 20.26
N VAL A 198 -6.13 -6.70 21.33
CA VAL A 198 -5.25 -7.87 21.25
C VAL A 198 -5.93 -9.10 20.67
N ASN A 199 -7.27 -9.12 20.68
CA ASN A 199 -8.10 -10.21 20.18
C ASN A 199 -8.68 -9.91 18.78
N TYR A 200 -8.25 -8.81 18.15
CA TYR A 200 -8.65 -8.49 16.80
C TYR A 200 -8.28 -9.61 15.81
N ARG A 201 -9.18 -9.90 14.87
CA ARG A 201 -9.01 -10.95 13.85
C ARG A 201 -8.83 -10.35 12.46
N ASN A 202 -7.81 -10.80 11.76
CA ASN A 202 -7.60 -10.44 10.36
C ASN A 202 -8.57 -11.18 9.41
N ASP A 203 -8.43 -10.98 8.10
CA ASP A 203 -9.27 -11.62 7.09
C ASP A 203 -9.18 -13.15 7.07
N LEU A 204 -8.13 -13.75 7.62
CA LEU A 204 -8.01 -15.20 7.83
C LEU A 204 -8.71 -15.68 9.11
N GLY A 205 -9.16 -14.76 9.95
CA GLY A 205 -9.71 -15.04 11.26
C GLY A 205 -8.64 -15.29 12.33
N TRP A 206 -7.41 -14.85 12.10
CA TRP A 206 -6.30 -15.05 13.02
C TRP A 206 -6.07 -13.82 13.88
N THR A 207 -5.81 -14.07 15.17
CA THR A 207 -5.36 -13.04 16.13
C THR A 207 -3.84 -12.91 16.08
N ALA A 208 -3.30 -11.88 16.73
CA ALA A 208 -1.85 -11.72 16.91
C ALA A 208 -1.22 -12.94 17.62
N LEU A 209 -1.95 -13.56 18.58
CA LEU A 209 -1.50 -14.78 19.26
C LEU A 209 -1.40 -15.96 18.29
N LEU A 210 -2.41 -16.18 17.44
CA LEU A 210 -2.38 -17.22 16.41
C LEU A 210 -1.25 -16.99 15.41
N GLU A 211 -1.07 -15.75 14.92
CA GLU A 211 0.00 -15.42 13.96
C GLU A 211 1.40 -15.70 14.56
N ALA A 212 1.63 -15.29 15.81
CA ALA A 212 2.89 -15.56 16.51
C ALA A 212 3.20 -17.06 16.66
N ILE A 213 2.16 -17.88 16.80
CA ILE A 213 2.29 -19.34 16.94
C ILE A 213 2.35 -20.02 15.59
N VAL A 214 1.45 -19.69 14.65
CA VAL A 214 1.30 -20.40 13.37
C VAL A 214 2.39 -20.03 12.39
N LEU A 215 2.74 -18.76 12.25
CA LEU A 215 3.75 -18.27 11.31
C LEU A 215 5.10 -18.02 11.98
N GLY A 216 5.11 -17.75 13.28
CA GLY A 216 6.32 -17.61 14.08
C GLY A 216 7.18 -18.90 14.06
N ASN A 217 8.42 -18.80 14.49
CA ASN A 217 9.39 -19.89 14.48
C ASN A 217 9.65 -20.51 15.88
N GLY A 218 8.87 -20.11 16.89
CA GLY A 218 9.02 -20.57 18.28
C GLY A 218 10.31 -20.10 18.98
N SER A 219 10.99 -19.08 18.41
CA SER A 219 12.18 -18.47 19.01
C SER A 219 11.84 -17.77 20.33
N GLU A 220 12.88 -17.32 21.04
CA GLU A 220 12.73 -16.57 22.27
C GLU A 220 11.86 -15.30 22.08
N ASN A 221 12.01 -14.61 20.94
CA ASN A 221 11.17 -13.46 20.62
C ASN A 221 9.68 -13.84 20.56
N HIS A 222 9.34 -14.95 19.91
CA HIS A 222 7.94 -15.37 19.81
C HIS A 222 7.40 -15.83 21.17
N LYS A 223 8.21 -16.47 22.00
CA LYS A 223 7.82 -16.79 23.38
C LYS A 223 7.51 -15.53 24.19
N GLN A 224 8.39 -14.52 24.11
CA GLN A 224 8.17 -13.23 24.77
C GLN A 224 6.89 -12.54 24.26
N ILE A 225 6.63 -12.57 22.96
CA ILE A 225 5.42 -12.01 22.37
C ILE A 225 4.18 -12.76 22.85
N VAL A 226 4.19 -14.09 22.86
CA VAL A 226 3.09 -14.89 23.40
C VAL A 226 2.80 -14.51 24.85
N GLN A 227 3.85 -14.36 25.68
CA GLN A 227 3.69 -13.95 27.07
C GLN A 227 3.11 -12.53 27.17
N LEU A 228 3.65 -11.56 26.40
CA LEU A 228 3.12 -10.19 26.38
C LEU A 228 1.64 -10.15 25.97
N LEU A 229 1.25 -10.90 24.94
CA LEU A 229 -0.15 -10.96 24.52
C LEU A 229 -1.04 -11.56 25.59
N ILE A 230 -0.63 -12.65 26.25
CA ILE A 230 -1.36 -13.26 27.38
C ILE A 230 -1.50 -12.27 28.54
N ASP A 231 -0.43 -11.59 28.92
CA ASP A 231 -0.41 -10.62 30.02
C ASP A 231 -1.35 -9.42 29.76
N HIS A 232 -1.61 -9.13 28.47
CA HIS A 232 -2.51 -8.05 28.06
C HIS A 232 -3.89 -8.56 27.58
N GLY A 233 -4.28 -9.78 27.98
CA GLY A 233 -5.66 -10.27 27.83
C GLY A 233 -5.96 -10.96 26.49
N ALA A 234 -4.95 -11.52 25.80
CA ALA A 234 -5.22 -12.38 24.66
C ALA A 234 -6.01 -13.62 25.09
N ASP A 235 -7.10 -13.90 24.39
CA ASP A 235 -7.90 -15.10 24.58
C ASP A 235 -7.15 -16.32 24.02
N VAL A 236 -6.58 -17.13 24.92
CA VAL A 236 -5.80 -18.34 24.60
C VAL A 236 -6.65 -19.47 24.00
N ASN A 237 -7.97 -19.34 24.02
CA ASN A 237 -8.93 -20.31 23.49
C ASN A 237 -9.58 -19.87 22.16
N MET A 238 -9.22 -18.67 21.65
CA MET A 238 -9.77 -18.16 20.41
C MET A 238 -9.19 -18.94 19.22
N ALA A 239 -9.96 -19.91 18.75
CA ALA A 239 -9.59 -20.78 17.63
C ALA A 239 -9.62 -20.02 16.28
N ASP A 240 -8.88 -20.52 15.27
CA ASP A 240 -9.00 -20.07 13.90
C ASP A 240 -10.31 -20.49 13.23
N ARG A 241 -10.45 -20.25 11.91
CA ARG A 241 -11.69 -20.60 11.18
C ARG A 241 -11.93 -22.10 11.06
N ASP A 242 -10.87 -22.90 11.18
CA ASP A 242 -10.93 -24.37 11.12
C ASP A 242 -11.20 -24.98 12.50
N GLY A 243 -11.36 -24.13 13.52
CA GLY A 243 -11.60 -24.52 14.91
C GLY A 243 -10.37 -24.96 15.65
N VAL A 244 -9.16 -24.75 15.08
CA VAL A 244 -7.89 -25.11 15.71
C VAL A 244 -7.48 -24.03 16.71
N THR A 245 -7.24 -24.44 17.96
CA THR A 245 -6.87 -23.51 19.05
C THR A 245 -5.38 -23.14 19.02
N PRO A 246 -4.99 -22.01 19.67
CA PRO A 246 -3.58 -21.66 19.86
C PRO A 246 -2.76 -22.79 20.50
N LEU A 247 -3.33 -23.51 21.47
CA LEU A 247 -2.67 -24.65 22.12
C LEU A 247 -2.42 -25.79 21.13
N GLU A 248 -3.43 -26.14 20.34
CA GLU A 248 -3.30 -27.20 19.33
C GLU A 248 -2.25 -26.85 18.27
N HIS A 249 -2.23 -25.59 17.79
CA HIS A 249 -1.18 -25.14 16.88
C HIS A 249 0.21 -25.24 17.49
N ALA A 250 0.38 -24.83 18.76
CA ALA A 250 1.67 -24.91 19.46
C ALA A 250 2.13 -26.37 19.62
N GLU A 251 1.22 -27.30 19.95
CA GLU A 251 1.52 -28.72 20.06
C GLU A 251 1.91 -29.34 18.71
N ASN A 252 1.12 -29.07 17.66
CA ASN A 252 1.37 -29.59 16.29
C ASN A 252 2.72 -29.10 15.76
N ARG A 253 3.17 -27.90 16.15
CA ARG A 253 4.48 -27.34 15.81
C ARG A 253 5.62 -27.78 16.75
N GLY A 254 5.31 -28.51 17.82
CA GLY A 254 6.28 -28.95 18.80
C GLY A 254 6.83 -27.83 19.69
N PHE A 255 6.13 -26.69 19.80
CA PHE A 255 6.51 -25.54 20.62
C PHE A 255 6.12 -25.76 22.09
N LYS A 256 6.84 -26.69 22.76
CA LYS A 256 6.52 -27.17 24.11
C LYS A 256 6.41 -26.07 25.15
N GLU A 257 7.29 -25.07 25.08
CA GLU A 257 7.29 -23.96 26.05
C GLU A 257 6.07 -23.07 25.82
N ILE A 258 5.75 -22.72 24.58
CA ILE A 258 4.55 -21.94 24.25
C ILE A 258 3.29 -22.71 24.64
N ALA A 259 3.21 -24.01 24.36
CA ALA A 259 2.09 -24.86 24.78
C ALA A 259 1.93 -24.85 26.30
N ASN A 260 3.02 -24.89 27.05
CA ASN A 260 2.98 -24.79 28.52
C ASN A 260 2.50 -23.41 29.00
N MET A 261 2.96 -22.33 28.35
CA MET A 261 2.51 -20.96 28.69
C MET A 261 0.99 -20.83 28.46
N LEU A 262 0.48 -21.35 27.36
CA LEU A 262 -0.96 -21.34 27.05
C LEU A 262 -1.77 -22.12 28.07
N ARG A 263 -1.28 -23.31 28.54
CA ARG A 263 -1.93 -24.10 29.61
C ARG A 263 -1.99 -23.35 30.93
N VAL A 264 -0.89 -22.74 31.30
CA VAL A 264 -0.83 -21.91 32.52
C VAL A 264 -1.82 -20.74 32.44
N ALA A 265 -2.01 -20.19 31.27
CA ALA A 265 -2.96 -19.12 31.01
C ALA A 265 -4.43 -19.60 30.86
N GLY A 266 -4.70 -20.90 31.01
CA GLY A 266 -6.06 -21.45 30.97
C GLY A 266 -6.53 -21.93 29.60
N ALA A 267 -5.60 -22.30 28.69
CA ALA A 267 -6.00 -22.93 27.46
C ALA A 267 -6.66 -24.29 27.71
N ASN A 268 -7.80 -24.53 27.05
CA ASN A 268 -8.56 -25.76 27.15
C ASN A 268 -7.80 -26.90 26.47
N GLU A 269 -7.63 -28.02 27.18
CA GLU A 269 -7.08 -29.25 26.61
C GLU A 269 -8.03 -29.85 25.56
N ILE A 270 -7.46 -30.29 24.45
CA ILE A 270 -8.22 -30.99 23.43
C ILE A 270 -8.50 -32.40 23.93
N ILE A 271 -9.72 -32.69 24.28
CA ILE A 271 -10.14 -34.08 24.52
C ILE A 271 -10.21 -34.77 23.15
N LYS A 272 -9.06 -35.33 22.70
CA LYS A 272 -9.07 -36.23 21.55
C LYS A 272 -9.95 -37.42 21.92
N GLN A 273 -11.17 -37.51 21.37
CA GLN A 273 -11.94 -38.74 21.48
C GLN A 273 -11.11 -39.85 20.82
N PRO A 274 -10.99 -41.04 21.44
CA PRO A 274 -10.32 -42.16 20.81
C PRO A 274 -11.04 -42.43 19.47
N THR A 275 -10.30 -42.42 18.38
CA THR A 275 -10.81 -42.92 17.10
C THR A 275 -11.11 -44.39 17.27
N GLU A 276 -12.40 -44.81 17.19
CA GLU A 276 -12.84 -46.18 17.15
C GLU A 276 -12.29 -46.92 15.95
#